data_c32310611c03bf81122d8f85a1a339ab
#
_entry.id   c32310611c03bf81122d8f85a1a339ab
#
_cell.length_a   1.000
_cell.length_b   1.000
_cell.length_c   1.000
_cell.angle_alpha   90.00
_cell.angle_beta   90.00
_cell.angle_gamma   90.00
#
_symmetry.space_group_name_H-M   'P 1'
#
loop_
_entity.id
_entity.type
_entity.pdbx_description
1 polymer ?
#
loop_
_entity_poly.entity_id
_entity_poly.type
_entity_poly.pdbx_seq_one_letter_code
_entity_poly.pdbx_strand_id
1 'polypeptide(L)'
;RLVESHKQYAYDISTEYELFEYDEEYKHFHKTFRKNYPMVTDYCIVNFYKIHLLYKLSKHYDEILYLDFDVIPVTDEDFFDVWDLNKGVAILNNNDDPGLRLKYNIAHNTLNSSNRSPVAKYWNCKAMLFENGRSIENDVFNTGIIGINKVHLDRLDYFRDFDKTIELMTTVKNDDALYPKEVRNMFGYDNETIWSYKTKVNKVNTQWLNDEWH
;
A
#
# COMPACT_ATOMS: atom_id res chain seq x y z
N ARG A 1 -14.28 -19.68 6.49
CA ARG A 1 -14.74 -18.77 7.58
C ARG A 1 -14.44 -17.30 7.25
N LEU A 2 -13.22 -16.95 6.89
CA LEU A 2 -12.86 -15.54 6.58
C LEU A 2 -13.67 -14.98 5.39
N VAL A 3 -13.69 -15.70 4.26
CA VAL A 3 -14.49 -15.31 3.08
C VAL A 3 -15.98 -15.21 3.43
N GLU A 4 -16.50 -16.10 4.26
CA GLU A 4 -17.90 -16.05 4.67
C GLU A 4 -18.22 -14.84 5.57
N SER A 5 -17.25 -14.36 6.40
CA SER A 5 -17.46 -13.12 7.16
C SER A 5 -17.49 -11.90 6.26
N HIS A 6 -16.67 -11.85 5.21
CA HIS A 6 -16.73 -10.77 4.21
C HIS A 6 -18.06 -10.76 3.45
N LYS A 7 -18.54 -11.94 3.01
CA LYS A 7 -19.83 -12.05 2.33
C LYS A 7 -20.99 -11.62 3.23
N GLN A 8 -20.94 -12.03 4.51
CA GLN A 8 -21.95 -11.64 5.47
C GLN A 8 -21.94 -10.12 5.67
N TYR A 9 -20.78 -9.52 5.86
CA TYR A 9 -20.66 -8.07 6.01
C TYR A 9 -21.19 -7.33 4.78
N ALA A 10 -20.81 -7.74 3.56
CA ALA A 10 -21.32 -7.13 2.34
C ALA A 10 -22.86 -7.25 2.21
N TYR A 11 -23.42 -8.38 2.63
CA TYR A 11 -24.87 -8.58 2.69
C TYR A 11 -25.53 -7.63 3.71
N ASP A 12 -24.94 -7.50 4.91
CA ASP A 12 -25.50 -6.67 5.99
C ASP A 12 -25.52 -5.18 5.61
N ILE A 13 -24.51 -4.70 4.89
CA ILE A 13 -24.44 -3.32 4.35
C ILE A 13 -25.04 -3.18 2.94
N SER A 14 -25.74 -4.20 2.44
CA SER A 14 -26.42 -4.19 1.14
C SER A 14 -25.54 -3.79 -0.05
N THR A 15 -24.27 -4.23 -0.06
CA THR A 15 -23.31 -3.95 -1.13
C THR A 15 -22.93 -5.21 -1.92
N GLU A 16 -22.42 -5.04 -3.13
CA GLU A 16 -21.91 -6.13 -3.94
C GLU A 16 -20.59 -6.67 -3.37
N TYR A 17 -20.37 -7.97 -3.51
CA TYR A 17 -19.16 -8.64 -3.07
C TYR A 17 -18.49 -9.39 -4.22
N GLU A 18 -17.22 -9.13 -4.42
CA GLU A 18 -16.38 -9.87 -5.36
C GLU A 18 -15.20 -10.52 -4.65
N LEU A 19 -14.94 -11.79 -4.94
CA LEU A 19 -13.78 -12.54 -4.46
C LEU A 19 -12.82 -12.79 -5.61
N PHE A 20 -11.57 -12.38 -5.44
CA PHE A 20 -10.49 -12.65 -6.41
C PHE A 20 -9.59 -13.74 -5.87
N GLU A 21 -9.40 -14.78 -6.68
CA GLU A 21 -8.61 -15.95 -6.33
C GLU A 21 -7.42 -16.10 -7.29
N TYR A 22 -6.65 -17.18 -7.11
CA TYR A 22 -5.53 -17.54 -7.97
C TYR A 22 -6.04 -18.11 -9.30
N ASP A 23 -6.43 -17.23 -10.20
CA ASP A 23 -6.98 -17.53 -11.53
C ASP A 23 -5.98 -17.30 -12.68
N GLU A 24 -6.42 -17.44 -13.93
CA GLU A 24 -5.57 -17.23 -15.10
C GLU A 24 -5.20 -15.75 -15.29
N GLU A 25 -6.02 -14.81 -14.86
CA GLU A 25 -5.72 -13.39 -14.91
C GLU A 25 -4.57 -13.04 -13.96
N TYR A 26 -4.63 -13.52 -12.72
CA TYR A 26 -3.53 -13.37 -11.78
C TYR A 26 -2.23 -14.01 -12.30
N LYS A 27 -2.31 -15.23 -12.83
CA LYS A 27 -1.14 -15.94 -13.39
C LYS A 27 -0.50 -15.15 -14.52
N HIS A 28 -1.32 -14.56 -15.40
CA HIS A 28 -0.83 -13.72 -16.51
C HIS A 28 -0.18 -12.44 -15.97
N PHE A 29 -0.83 -11.75 -15.03
CA PHE A 29 -0.27 -10.57 -14.37
C PHE A 29 1.06 -10.90 -13.71
N HIS A 30 1.11 -11.94 -12.88
CA HIS A 30 2.30 -12.38 -12.17
C HIS A 30 3.46 -12.67 -13.12
N LYS A 31 3.22 -13.45 -14.19
CA LYS A 31 4.24 -13.79 -15.19
C LYS A 31 4.80 -12.55 -15.89
N THR A 32 3.93 -11.63 -16.27
CA THR A 32 4.30 -10.38 -16.95
C THR A 32 5.08 -9.47 -16.01
N PHE A 33 4.59 -9.30 -14.78
CA PHE A 33 5.21 -8.46 -13.77
C PHE A 33 6.61 -8.98 -13.39
N ARG A 34 6.75 -10.30 -13.17
CA ARG A 34 8.02 -10.95 -12.86
C ARG A 34 9.04 -10.78 -13.99
N LYS A 35 8.58 -10.86 -15.24
CA LYS A 35 9.45 -10.65 -16.41
C LYS A 35 10.02 -9.23 -16.45
N ASN A 36 9.19 -8.24 -16.15
CA ASN A 36 9.57 -6.83 -16.22
C ASN A 36 10.36 -6.38 -14.97
N TYR A 37 10.04 -6.94 -13.81
CA TYR A 37 10.60 -6.56 -12.52
C TYR A 37 11.12 -7.78 -11.74
N PRO A 38 12.22 -8.43 -12.21
CA PRO A 38 12.72 -9.69 -11.62
C PRO A 38 13.19 -9.54 -10.17
N MET A 39 13.49 -8.33 -9.72
CA MET A 39 13.90 -8.04 -8.35
C MET A 39 12.73 -8.05 -7.34
N VAL A 40 11.48 -7.96 -7.81
CA VAL A 40 10.29 -7.97 -6.96
C VAL A 40 9.95 -9.38 -6.53
N THR A 41 9.68 -9.61 -5.25
CA THR A 41 9.31 -10.93 -4.71
C THR A 41 7.88 -11.32 -5.07
N ASP A 42 7.56 -12.62 -5.10
CA ASP A 42 6.19 -13.10 -5.38
C ASP A 42 5.17 -12.53 -4.39
N TYR A 43 5.55 -12.41 -3.13
CA TYR A 43 4.73 -11.76 -2.12
C TYR A 43 4.38 -10.30 -2.49
N CYS A 44 5.35 -9.53 -2.99
CA CYS A 44 5.08 -8.16 -3.41
C CYS A 44 4.25 -8.12 -4.69
N ILE A 45 4.41 -9.08 -5.62
CA ILE A 45 3.61 -9.15 -6.85
C ILE A 45 2.11 -9.31 -6.53
N VAL A 46 1.76 -10.14 -5.54
CA VAL A 46 0.36 -10.28 -5.07
C VAL A 46 -0.17 -8.92 -4.60
N ASN A 47 0.63 -8.17 -3.84
CA ASN A 47 0.23 -6.85 -3.36
C ASN A 47 0.14 -5.78 -4.46
N PHE A 48 0.89 -5.91 -5.56
CA PHE A 48 0.70 -5.07 -6.75
C PHE A 48 -0.55 -5.47 -7.51
N TYR A 49 -0.88 -6.76 -7.55
CA TYR A 49 -2.09 -7.24 -8.19
C TYR A 49 -3.35 -6.68 -7.53
N LYS A 50 -3.41 -6.60 -6.19
CA LYS A 50 -4.56 -5.98 -5.52
C LYS A 50 -4.78 -4.52 -5.96
N ILE A 51 -3.71 -3.76 -6.17
CA ILE A 51 -3.82 -2.40 -6.68
C ILE A 51 -4.32 -2.40 -8.14
N HIS A 52 -3.85 -3.34 -8.96
CA HIS A 52 -4.37 -3.53 -10.32
C HIS A 52 -5.88 -3.82 -10.32
N LEU A 53 -6.36 -4.64 -9.38
CA LEU A 53 -7.80 -4.94 -9.23
C LEU A 53 -8.61 -3.68 -8.89
N LEU A 54 -8.11 -2.78 -8.04
CA LEU A 54 -8.81 -1.51 -7.77
C LEU A 54 -9.04 -0.71 -9.06
N TYR A 55 -8.03 -0.59 -9.93
CA TYR A 55 -8.18 0.08 -11.24
C TYR A 55 -9.10 -0.67 -12.20
N LYS A 56 -9.13 -1.99 -12.15
CA LYS A 56 -10.06 -2.79 -12.94
C LYS A 56 -11.50 -2.56 -12.47
N LEU A 57 -11.75 -2.63 -11.18
CA LEU A 57 -13.07 -2.46 -10.56
C LEU A 57 -13.60 -1.03 -10.71
N SER A 58 -12.75 -0.02 -10.65
CA SER A 58 -13.15 1.39 -10.82
C SER A 58 -13.75 1.72 -12.20
N LYS A 59 -13.72 0.78 -13.15
CA LYS A 59 -14.42 0.90 -14.43
C LYS A 59 -15.93 0.61 -14.31
N HIS A 60 -16.33 -0.06 -13.23
CA HIS A 60 -17.69 -0.54 -13.00
C HIS A 60 -18.31 0.01 -11.72
N TYR A 61 -17.48 0.37 -10.74
CA TYR A 61 -17.87 0.86 -9.41
C TYR A 61 -17.28 2.23 -9.14
N ASP A 62 -18.08 3.13 -8.61
CA ASP A 62 -17.63 4.49 -8.24
C ASP A 62 -16.87 4.48 -6.92
N GLU A 63 -17.24 3.60 -6.00
CA GLU A 63 -16.65 3.42 -4.68
C GLU A 63 -16.32 1.94 -4.44
N ILE A 64 -15.18 1.68 -3.81
CA ILE A 64 -14.65 0.35 -3.57
C ILE A 64 -14.12 0.27 -2.15
N LEU A 65 -14.55 -0.75 -1.41
CA LEU A 65 -13.91 -1.21 -0.18
C LEU A 65 -13.14 -2.48 -0.49
N TYR A 66 -11.82 -2.43 -0.40
CA TYR A 66 -10.94 -3.59 -0.49
C TYR A 66 -10.59 -4.07 0.92
N LEU A 67 -10.68 -5.39 1.13
CA LEU A 67 -10.25 -6.06 2.36
C LEU A 67 -9.27 -7.18 2.00
N ASP A 68 -8.12 -7.23 2.69
CA ASP A 68 -7.26 -8.43 2.65
C ASP A 68 -8.05 -9.60 3.26
N PHE A 69 -7.81 -10.81 2.77
CA PHE A 69 -8.61 -11.98 3.16
C PHE A 69 -8.50 -12.33 4.65
N ASP A 70 -7.47 -11.89 5.35
CA ASP A 70 -7.23 -12.07 6.78
C ASP A 70 -7.82 -10.96 7.67
N VAL A 71 -8.42 -9.94 7.06
CA VAL A 71 -9.24 -8.95 7.77
C VAL A 71 -10.60 -9.58 8.11
N ILE A 72 -11.09 -9.43 9.32
CA ILE A 72 -12.39 -9.93 9.75
C ILE A 72 -13.29 -8.76 10.13
N PRO A 73 -14.35 -8.46 9.36
CA PRO A 73 -15.35 -7.49 9.78
C PRO A 73 -16.02 -7.95 11.09
N VAL A 74 -16.03 -7.07 12.09
CA VAL A 74 -16.64 -7.32 13.40
C VAL A 74 -17.71 -6.29 13.76
N THR A 75 -18.12 -5.48 12.79
CA THR A 75 -19.14 -4.45 12.89
C THR A 75 -20.24 -4.69 11.86
N ASP A 76 -21.42 -4.15 12.11
CA ASP A 76 -22.56 -4.06 11.20
C ASP A 76 -22.74 -2.64 10.64
N GLU A 77 -21.84 -1.70 11.00
CA GLU A 77 -21.84 -0.35 10.45
C GLU A 77 -21.49 -0.38 8.97
N ASP A 78 -22.24 0.37 8.16
CA ASP A 78 -21.91 0.52 6.74
C ASP A 78 -20.66 1.40 6.56
N PHE A 79 -19.63 0.80 5.97
CA PHE A 79 -18.37 1.50 5.71
C PHE A 79 -18.56 2.77 4.88
N PHE A 80 -19.44 2.73 3.89
CA PHE A 80 -19.65 3.85 2.97
C PHE A 80 -20.50 4.97 3.58
N ASP A 81 -21.28 4.67 4.63
CA ASP A 81 -21.97 5.68 5.43
C ASP A 81 -21.04 6.38 6.44
N VAL A 82 -20.09 5.63 7.00
CA VAL A 82 -19.13 6.14 7.99
C VAL A 82 -18.00 6.95 7.31
N TRP A 83 -17.52 6.47 6.16
CA TRP A 83 -16.37 7.05 5.45
C TRP A 83 -16.78 7.70 4.13
N ASP A 84 -16.88 9.02 4.11
CA ASP A 84 -17.16 9.79 2.88
C ASP A 84 -15.94 9.76 1.94
N LEU A 85 -15.93 8.83 0.99
CA LEU A 85 -14.82 8.62 0.06
C LEU A 85 -14.59 9.78 -0.92
N ASN A 86 -15.48 10.78 -0.94
CA ASN A 86 -15.23 12.03 -1.67
C ASN A 86 -14.20 12.93 -0.96
N LYS A 87 -14.02 12.78 0.33
CA LYS A 87 -13.04 13.55 1.12
C LYS A 87 -11.61 13.03 0.95
N GLY A 88 -11.44 11.76 0.64
CA GLY A 88 -10.12 11.13 0.49
C GLY A 88 -10.18 9.61 0.56
N VAL A 89 -9.05 8.99 0.33
CA VAL A 89 -8.88 7.54 0.51
C VAL A 89 -8.95 7.21 2.00
N ALA A 90 -9.84 6.30 2.40
CA ALA A 90 -9.91 5.77 3.75
C ALA A 90 -8.94 4.58 3.88
N ILE A 91 -7.91 4.72 4.70
CA ILE A 91 -6.82 3.75 4.81
C ILE A 91 -6.14 3.86 6.17
N LEU A 92 -5.50 2.78 6.61
CA LEU A 92 -4.80 2.76 7.89
C LEU A 92 -3.43 3.41 7.81
N ASN A 93 -3.08 4.20 8.83
CA ASN A 93 -1.73 4.73 9.01
C ASN A 93 -0.94 3.88 10.03
N ASN A 94 0.14 3.26 9.55
CA ASN A 94 1.07 2.49 10.39
C ASN A 94 2.20 3.37 10.97
N ASN A 95 2.00 4.66 11.05
CA ASN A 95 3.04 5.62 11.42
C ASN A 95 3.18 5.80 12.94
N ASP A 96 3.27 4.72 13.70
CA ASP A 96 3.58 4.76 15.14
C ASP A 96 5.02 5.19 15.38
N ASP A 97 5.31 6.47 15.21
CA ASP A 97 6.63 7.09 15.44
C ASP A 97 7.84 6.29 14.85
N PRO A 98 7.92 6.17 13.50
CA PRO A 98 9.00 5.42 12.88
C PRO A 98 10.39 6.01 13.14
N GLY A 99 10.47 7.28 13.54
CA GLY A 99 11.71 7.92 13.95
C GLY A 99 12.25 7.36 15.26
N LEU A 100 11.40 7.18 16.27
CA LEU A 100 11.78 6.57 17.55
C LEU A 100 12.09 5.08 17.36
N ARG A 101 11.30 4.35 16.58
CA ARG A 101 11.57 2.94 16.27
C ARG A 101 12.91 2.74 15.56
N LEU A 102 13.25 3.60 14.62
CA LEU A 102 14.58 3.52 13.98
C LEU A 102 15.69 3.75 14.97
N LYS A 103 15.61 4.79 15.81
CA LYS A 103 16.60 5.06 16.87
C LYS A 103 16.74 3.88 17.82
N TYR A 104 15.61 3.30 18.24
CA TYR A 104 15.59 2.11 19.09
C TYR A 104 16.30 0.93 18.41
N ASN A 105 15.98 0.65 17.16
CA ASN A 105 16.55 -0.46 16.41
C ASN A 105 18.07 -0.30 16.21
N ILE A 106 18.52 0.92 15.93
CA ILE A 106 19.94 1.22 15.83
C ILE A 106 20.65 0.96 17.18
N ALA A 107 20.10 1.51 18.27
CA ALA A 107 20.68 1.40 19.61
C ALA A 107 20.77 -0.07 20.10
N HIS A 108 19.85 -0.94 19.64
CA HIS A 108 19.79 -2.35 20.04
C HIS A 108 20.33 -3.32 18.98
N ASN A 109 20.94 -2.81 17.91
CA ASN A 109 21.48 -3.60 16.79
C ASN A 109 20.42 -4.54 16.17
N THR A 110 19.16 -4.11 16.14
CA THR A 110 18.01 -4.85 15.61
C THR A 110 17.59 -4.40 14.21
N LEU A 111 18.49 -3.70 13.50
CA LEU A 111 18.26 -3.23 12.12
C LEU A 111 18.15 -4.36 11.07
N ASN A 112 18.29 -5.62 11.45
CA ASN A 112 17.94 -6.78 10.63
C ASN A 112 16.42 -6.88 10.37
N SER A 113 15.72 -5.76 10.51
CA SER A 113 14.30 -5.68 10.26
C SER A 113 14.02 -6.05 8.80
N SER A 114 13.01 -6.86 8.64
CA SER A 114 12.40 -7.16 7.35
C SER A 114 12.15 -5.84 6.59
N ASN A 115 12.45 -5.81 5.29
CA ASN A 115 12.06 -4.72 4.39
C ASN A 115 10.53 -4.50 4.34
N ARG A 116 9.75 -5.31 5.05
CA ARG A 116 8.30 -5.21 5.21
C ARG A 116 7.87 -4.41 6.44
N SER A 117 8.81 -4.06 7.32
CA SER A 117 8.47 -3.31 8.53
C SER A 117 8.00 -1.88 8.20
N PRO A 118 7.09 -1.31 9.00
CA PRO A 118 6.68 0.10 8.83
C PRO A 118 7.85 1.06 8.82
N VAL A 119 8.87 0.81 9.64
CA VAL A 119 10.12 1.60 9.67
C VAL A 119 10.86 1.56 8.32
N ALA A 120 10.99 0.38 7.72
CA ALA A 120 11.64 0.23 6.41
C ALA A 120 10.87 0.99 5.33
N LYS A 121 9.54 0.85 5.28
CA LYS A 121 8.67 1.54 4.32
C LYS A 121 8.72 3.05 4.48
N TYR A 122 8.67 3.55 5.73
CA TYR A 122 8.80 4.98 6.03
C TYR A 122 10.10 5.57 5.46
N TRP A 123 11.23 4.96 5.80
CA TRP A 123 12.53 5.47 5.36
C TRP A 123 12.79 5.29 3.88
N ASN A 124 12.28 4.22 3.28
CA ASN A 124 12.36 4.01 1.84
C ASN A 124 11.57 5.09 1.08
N CYS A 125 10.32 5.35 1.48
CA CYS A 125 9.51 6.42 0.91
C CYS A 125 10.18 7.79 1.10
N LYS A 126 10.70 8.06 2.29
CA LYS A 126 11.41 9.31 2.61
C LYS A 126 12.63 9.53 1.71
N ALA A 127 13.40 8.48 1.47
CA ALA A 127 14.55 8.51 0.57
C ALA A 127 14.10 8.77 -0.88
N MET A 128 13.05 8.12 -1.36
CA MET A 128 12.49 8.36 -2.69
C MET A 128 12.01 9.80 -2.87
N LEU A 129 11.34 10.37 -1.86
CA LEU A 129 10.90 11.77 -1.88
C LEU A 129 12.08 12.73 -1.91
N PHE A 130 13.12 12.47 -1.12
CA PHE A 130 14.35 13.26 -1.09
C PHE A 130 15.04 13.28 -2.46
N GLU A 131 15.31 12.10 -3.05
CA GLU A 131 15.91 11.97 -4.37
C GLU A 131 15.11 12.67 -5.47
N ASN A 132 13.79 12.70 -5.32
CA ASN A 132 12.90 13.40 -6.26
C ASN A 132 12.69 14.89 -5.92
N GLY A 133 13.48 15.48 -5.01
CA GLY A 133 13.41 16.89 -4.63
C GLY A 133 12.08 17.31 -4.03
N ARG A 134 11.40 16.41 -3.32
CA ARG A 134 10.08 16.64 -2.70
C ARG A 134 10.22 16.83 -1.18
N SER A 135 9.16 17.34 -0.57
CA SER A 135 9.04 17.30 0.90
C SER A 135 9.15 15.87 1.38
N ILE A 136 9.99 15.65 2.39
CA ILE A 136 10.27 14.33 2.95
C ILE A 136 9.26 13.88 4.02
N GLU A 137 8.22 14.68 4.25
CA GLU A 137 7.12 14.29 5.13
C GLU A 137 6.27 13.23 4.45
N ASN A 138 6.15 12.09 5.07
CA ASN A 138 5.38 10.96 4.55
C ASN A 138 4.73 10.17 5.67
N ASP A 139 3.69 9.44 5.30
CA ASP A 139 2.99 8.49 6.13
C ASP A 139 3.33 7.07 5.68
N VAL A 140 3.03 6.08 6.51
CA VAL A 140 3.16 4.66 6.16
C VAL A 140 1.77 4.08 6.07
N PHE A 141 1.35 3.79 4.85
CA PHE A 141 0.05 3.18 4.61
C PHE A 141 0.08 1.67 4.86
N ASN A 142 -0.99 1.15 5.45
CA ASN A 142 -1.29 -0.27 5.44
C ASN A 142 -2.42 -0.51 4.45
N THR A 143 -2.19 -1.36 3.48
CA THR A 143 -3.11 -1.62 2.38
C THR A 143 -3.99 -2.86 2.60
N GLY A 144 -4.16 -3.30 3.84
CA GLY A 144 -5.07 -4.41 4.20
C GLY A 144 -6.54 -4.02 4.13
N ILE A 145 -6.84 -2.73 4.39
CA ILE A 145 -8.17 -2.13 4.23
C ILE A 145 -8.01 -0.86 3.42
N ILE A 146 -8.73 -0.74 2.31
CA ILE A 146 -8.69 0.43 1.43
C ILE A 146 -10.11 0.80 1.02
N GLY A 147 -10.61 1.94 1.51
CA GLY A 147 -11.79 2.58 0.96
C GLY A 147 -11.38 3.66 -0.03
N ILE A 148 -11.81 3.56 -1.28
CA ILE A 148 -11.39 4.49 -2.34
C ILE A 148 -12.49 4.69 -3.37
N ASN A 149 -12.63 5.92 -3.85
CA ASN A 149 -13.43 6.19 -5.02
C ASN A 149 -12.58 6.35 -6.29
N LYS A 150 -13.26 6.30 -7.43
CA LYS A 150 -12.62 6.44 -8.73
C LYS A 150 -11.79 7.72 -8.86
N VAL A 151 -12.27 8.86 -8.34
CA VAL A 151 -11.58 10.17 -8.46
C VAL A 151 -10.22 10.15 -7.77
N HIS A 152 -10.18 9.59 -6.54
CA HIS A 152 -8.92 9.48 -5.80
C HIS A 152 -8.00 8.42 -6.36
N LEU A 153 -8.55 7.33 -6.92
CA LEU A 153 -7.76 6.30 -7.59
C LEU A 153 -7.11 6.84 -8.87
N ASP A 154 -7.86 7.57 -9.69
CA ASP A 154 -7.33 8.23 -10.89
C ASP A 154 -6.26 9.28 -10.53
N ARG A 155 -6.46 10.03 -9.43
CA ARG A 155 -5.46 10.97 -8.92
C ARG A 155 -4.22 10.27 -8.38
N LEU A 156 -4.37 9.14 -7.69
CA LEU A 156 -3.23 8.35 -7.19
C LEU A 156 -2.31 7.93 -8.33
N ASP A 157 -2.89 7.61 -9.48
CA ASP A 157 -2.18 7.31 -10.73
C ASP A 157 -1.00 6.35 -10.51
N TYR A 158 -1.30 5.27 -9.77
CA TYR A 158 -0.32 4.40 -9.15
C TYR A 158 0.68 3.80 -10.13
N PHE A 159 0.18 3.32 -11.28
CA PHE A 159 0.99 2.64 -12.30
C PHE A 159 1.58 3.59 -13.35
N ARG A 160 1.26 4.87 -13.33
CA ARG A 160 1.88 5.82 -14.25
C ARG A 160 3.37 5.95 -13.95
N ASP A 161 4.19 5.93 -15.00
CA ASP A 161 5.65 5.97 -14.88
C ASP A 161 6.20 4.94 -13.86
N PHE A 162 5.57 3.74 -13.83
CA PHE A 162 5.91 2.71 -12.84
C PHE A 162 7.37 2.27 -12.97
N ASP A 163 7.88 2.17 -14.20
CA ASP A 163 9.30 1.85 -14.46
C ASP A 163 10.23 2.86 -13.79
N LYS A 164 9.95 4.17 -13.91
CA LYS A 164 10.73 5.22 -13.26
C LYS A 164 10.62 5.15 -11.72
N THR A 165 9.47 4.74 -11.23
CA THR A 165 9.28 4.54 -9.78
C THR A 165 10.13 3.38 -9.27
N ILE A 166 10.18 2.27 -9.98
CA ILE A 166 11.04 1.12 -9.65
C ILE A 166 12.52 1.48 -9.81
N GLU A 167 12.88 2.25 -10.84
CA GLU A 167 14.24 2.77 -11.03
C GLU A 167 14.66 3.66 -9.87
N LEU A 168 13.80 4.58 -9.42
CA LEU A 168 14.05 5.42 -8.25
C LEU A 168 14.28 4.57 -6.98
N MET A 169 13.45 3.55 -6.73
CA MET A 169 13.66 2.62 -5.61
C MET A 169 15.00 1.90 -5.72
N THR A 170 15.39 1.52 -6.92
CA THR A 170 16.67 0.86 -7.19
C THR A 170 17.84 1.80 -6.95
N THR A 171 17.74 3.05 -7.38
CA THR A 171 18.74 4.09 -7.15
C THR A 171 18.97 4.29 -5.66
N VAL A 172 17.89 4.55 -4.91
CA VAL A 172 17.94 4.75 -3.45
C VAL A 172 18.55 3.54 -2.74
N LYS A 173 18.15 2.32 -3.12
CA LYS A 173 18.65 1.08 -2.53
C LYS A 173 20.13 0.85 -2.77
N ASN A 174 20.69 1.36 -3.88
CA ASN A 174 22.08 1.14 -4.29
C ASN A 174 22.99 2.34 -3.97
N ASP A 175 22.45 3.45 -3.49
CA ASP A 175 23.22 4.64 -3.16
C ASP A 175 23.99 4.43 -1.85
N ASP A 176 25.25 4.02 -1.98
CA ASP A 176 26.17 3.81 -0.86
C ASP A 176 26.89 5.08 -0.40
N ALA A 177 26.80 6.15 -1.17
CA ALA A 177 27.33 7.45 -0.79
C ALA A 177 26.42 8.18 0.20
N LEU A 178 25.07 8.00 0.04
CA LEU A 178 24.11 8.74 0.84
C LEU A 178 23.54 7.90 2.00
N TYR A 179 23.34 6.58 1.79
CA TYR A 179 22.69 5.72 2.79
C TYR A 179 23.63 4.61 3.28
N PRO A 180 23.82 4.45 4.62
CA PRO A 180 24.57 3.33 5.20
C PRO A 180 24.00 1.99 4.76
N LYS A 181 24.86 0.97 4.68
CA LYS A 181 24.47 -0.39 4.23
C LYS A 181 23.29 -0.94 5.01
N GLU A 182 23.24 -0.70 6.31
CA GLU A 182 22.19 -1.15 7.22
C GLU A 182 20.84 -0.57 6.84
N VAL A 183 20.78 0.71 6.47
CA VAL A 183 19.58 1.41 6.00
C VAL A 183 19.16 0.88 4.62
N ARG A 184 20.12 0.78 3.68
CA ARG A 184 19.85 0.27 2.33
C ARG A 184 19.30 -1.16 2.33
N ASN A 185 19.74 -2.01 3.25
CA ASN A 185 19.25 -3.37 3.41
C ASN A 185 17.76 -3.43 3.81
N MET A 186 17.22 -2.38 4.43
CA MET A 186 15.79 -2.28 4.74
C MET A 186 14.95 -1.92 3.52
N PHE A 187 15.51 -1.30 2.50
CA PHE A 187 14.77 -0.83 1.34
C PHE A 187 14.35 -2.00 0.45
N GLY A 188 13.07 -2.07 0.16
CA GLY A 188 12.45 -3.12 -0.65
C GLY A 188 11.60 -2.54 -1.77
N TYR A 189 11.04 -3.43 -2.59
CA TYR A 189 10.11 -3.10 -3.67
C TYR A 189 8.71 -3.53 -3.24
N ASP A 190 8.03 -2.72 -2.44
CA ASP A 190 6.72 -3.04 -1.91
C ASP A 190 5.65 -2.02 -2.33
N ASN A 191 4.40 -2.47 -2.35
CA ASN A 191 3.28 -1.66 -2.80
C ASN A 191 2.98 -0.48 -1.86
N GLU A 192 3.18 -0.61 -0.56
CA GLU A 192 2.83 0.42 0.42
C GLU A 192 3.82 1.58 0.38
N THR A 193 5.12 1.31 0.17
CA THR A 193 6.11 2.36 -0.08
C THR A 193 5.75 3.18 -1.32
N ILE A 194 5.38 2.50 -2.42
CA ILE A 194 4.97 3.20 -3.65
C ILE A 194 3.66 3.95 -3.44
N TRP A 195 2.70 3.37 -2.69
CA TRP A 195 1.45 4.05 -2.36
C TRP A 195 1.72 5.35 -1.60
N SER A 196 2.54 5.29 -0.53
CA SER A 196 2.96 6.46 0.25
C SER A 196 3.60 7.52 -0.65
N TYR A 197 4.55 7.12 -1.49
CA TYR A 197 5.24 8.01 -2.43
C TYR A 197 4.26 8.67 -3.42
N LYS A 198 3.42 7.89 -4.10
CA LYS A 198 2.44 8.39 -5.08
C LYS A 198 1.41 9.32 -4.43
N THR A 199 0.94 8.99 -3.23
CA THR A 199 0.02 9.85 -2.47
C THR A 199 0.62 11.25 -2.23
N LYS A 200 1.88 11.33 -1.82
CA LYS A 200 2.55 12.62 -1.59
C LYS A 200 2.83 13.36 -2.90
N VAL A 201 3.34 12.68 -3.93
CA VAL A 201 3.67 13.29 -5.22
C VAL A 201 2.41 13.82 -5.92
N ASN A 202 1.33 13.06 -5.90
CA ASN A 202 0.08 13.37 -6.60
C ASN A 202 -0.95 14.10 -5.71
N LYS A 203 -0.59 14.40 -4.46
CA LYS A 203 -1.42 15.13 -3.49
C LYS A 203 -2.80 14.51 -3.32
N VAL A 204 -2.83 13.20 -3.10
CA VAL A 204 -4.07 12.46 -2.83
C VAL A 204 -4.49 12.73 -1.39
N ASN A 205 -5.74 13.10 -1.19
CA ASN A 205 -6.30 13.26 0.15
C ASN A 205 -6.51 11.89 0.80
N THR A 206 -6.27 11.81 2.11
CA THR A 206 -6.42 10.60 2.90
C THR A 206 -7.27 10.86 4.14
N GLN A 207 -8.03 9.85 4.54
CA GLN A 207 -8.75 9.75 5.80
C GLN A 207 -8.15 8.56 6.55
N TRP A 208 -7.77 8.77 7.79
CA TRP A 208 -7.14 7.72 8.58
C TRP A 208 -8.20 6.89 9.30
N LEU A 209 -8.23 5.59 8.98
CA LEU A 209 -9.05 4.65 9.73
C LEU A 209 -8.62 4.66 11.19
N ASN A 210 -9.59 4.69 12.09
CA ASN A 210 -9.37 4.63 13.53
C ASN A 210 -9.25 3.17 14.01
N ASP A 211 -8.99 2.99 15.32
CA ASP A 211 -8.77 1.67 15.93
C ASP A 211 -9.97 0.72 15.83
N GLU A 212 -11.18 1.25 15.59
CA GLU A 212 -12.39 0.44 15.41
C GLU A 212 -12.44 -0.24 14.04
N TRP A 213 -11.67 0.28 13.07
CA TRP A 213 -11.56 -0.21 11.69
C TRP A 213 -10.21 -0.89 11.41
N HIS A 214 -9.46 -1.27 12.47
CA HIS A 214 -8.14 -1.89 12.35
C HIS A 214 -8.13 -3.35 12.79
#